data_ad779993de30564f9f24d8f19414557b
#
_entry.id   ad779993de30564f9f24d8f19414557b
#
_cell.length_a   1.000
_cell.length_b   1.000
_cell.length_c   1.000
_cell.angle_alpha   90.00
_cell.angle_beta   90.00
_cell.angle_gamma   90.00
#
_symmetry.space_group_name_H-M   'P 1'
#
loop_
_entity.id
_entity.type
_entity.pdbx_description
1 polymer ?
#
loop_
_entity_poly.entity_id
_entity_poly.type
_entity_poly.pdbx_seq_one_letter_code
_entity_poly.pdbx_strand_id
1 'polypeptide(L)' 'MKEYSVGIDSGSVATKAVLFDGQKIIKKLIIPTGWSPKKTSLQAYEMLTDGIDKDKIKKVIGTG' A
#
# COMPACT_ATOMS: atom_id res chain seq x y z
N MET A 1 19.87 6.64 -4.03
CA MET A 1 19.01 5.53 -3.63
C MET A 1 17.57 5.97 -3.52
N LYS A 2 16.66 5.19 -4.07
CA LYS A 2 15.25 5.53 -3.95
C LYS A 2 14.70 5.06 -2.61
N GLU A 3 13.92 5.93 -2.00
CA GLU A 3 13.16 5.59 -0.81
C GLU A 3 11.70 5.61 -1.17
N TYR A 4 10.98 4.63 -0.62
CA TYR A 4 9.57 4.45 -0.96
C TYR A 4 8.67 4.76 0.23
N SER A 5 7.48 5.23 -0.08
CA SER A 5 6.40 5.40 0.90
C SER A 5 5.18 4.65 0.40
N VAL A 6 4.42 4.13 1.34
CA VAL A 6 3.19 3.39 1.03
C VAL A 6 2.03 4.08 1.72
N GLY A 7 0.97 4.29 0.97
CA GLY A 7 -0.29 4.79 1.52
C GLY A 7 -1.39 3.77 1.32
N ILE A 8 -2.14 3.46 2.37
CA ILE A 8 -3.23 2.52 2.31
C ILE A 8 -4.48 3.17 2.89
N ASP A 9 -5.54 3.19 2.09
CA ASP A 9 -6.84 3.71 2.50
C ASP A 9 -7.82 2.54 2.52
N SER A 10 -8.17 2.10 3.72
CA SER A 10 -9.06 0.97 3.91
C SER A 10 -10.49 1.45 4.07
N GLY A 11 -11.24 1.41 2.99
CA GLY A 11 -12.67 1.72 3.01
C GLY A 11 -13.50 0.49 3.33
N SER A 12 -14.79 0.70 3.57
CA SER A 12 -15.72 -0.39 3.89
C SER A 12 -15.97 -1.32 2.70
N VAL A 13 -15.84 -0.80 1.50
CA VAL A 13 -16.11 -1.56 0.27
C VAL A 13 -14.82 -1.92 -0.46
N ALA A 14 -13.90 -0.97 -0.54
CA ALA A 14 -12.66 -1.17 -1.28
C ALA A 14 -11.48 -0.61 -0.51
N THR A 15 -10.35 -1.28 -0.67
CA THR A 15 -9.07 -0.85 -0.10
C THR A 15 -8.19 -0.37 -1.23
N LYS A 16 -7.67 0.85 -1.11
CA LYS A 16 -6.78 1.46 -2.09
C LYS A 16 -5.39 1.53 -1.51
N ALA A 17 -4.40 1.28 -2.34
CA ALA A 17 -3.01 1.37 -1.90
C ALA A 17 -2.18 2.02 -3.00
N VAL A 18 -1.23 2.84 -2.59
CA VAL A 18 -0.34 3.53 -3.51
C VAL A 18 1.10 3.40 -3.03
N LEU A 19 2.01 3.31 -3.99
CA LEU A 19 3.44 3.27 -3.74
C LEU A 19 4.05 4.53 -4.35
N PHE A 20 4.74 5.28 -3.52
CA PHE A 20 5.32 6.56 -3.87
C PHE A 20 6.84 6.47 -3.78
N ASP A 21 7.55 6.99 -4.77
CA ASP A 21 9.02 6.89 -4.82
C ASP A 21 9.74 8.15 -4.34
N GLY A 22 9.03 9.04 -3.69
CA GLY A 22 9.59 10.32 -3.25
C GLY A 22 9.29 11.46 -4.21
N GLN A 23 8.86 11.15 -5.42
CA GLN A 23 8.55 12.17 -6.43
C GLN A 23 7.17 11.94 -7.03
N LYS A 24 6.79 10.70 -7.27
CA LYS A 24 5.52 10.40 -7.92
C LYS A 24 5.02 9.04 -7.47
N ILE A 25 3.75 8.79 -7.72
CA ILE A 25 3.14 7.49 -7.50
C ILE A 25 3.57 6.58 -8.64
N ILE A 26 4.26 5.49 -8.31
CA ILE A 26 4.75 4.55 -9.30
C ILE A 26 3.90 3.29 -9.41
N LYS A 27 3.05 3.05 -8.42
CA LYS A 27 2.17 1.89 -8.45
C LYS A 27 0.96 2.18 -7.57
N LYS A 28 -0.20 1.74 -8.02
CA LYS A 28 -1.42 1.82 -7.21
C LYS A 28 -2.29 0.62 -7.49
N LEU A 29 -3.10 0.26 -6.51
CA LEU A 29 -4.04 -0.84 -6.67
C LEU A 29 -5.29 -0.60 -5.85
N ILE A 30 -6.36 -1.26 -6.24
CA ILE A 30 -7.63 -1.23 -5.53
C ILE A 30 -8.12 -2.65 -5.45
N ILE A 31 -8.42 -3.13 -4.24
CA ILE A 31 -8.95 -4.47 -4.04
C ILE A 31 -10.16 -4.39 -3.13
N PRO A 32 -11.09 -5.36 -3.25
CA PRO A 32 -12.25 -5.40 -2.35
C PRO A 32 -11.81 -5.60 -0.91
N THR A 33 -12.40 -4.87 0.02
CA THR A 33 -12.05 -4.96 1.42
C THR A 33 -12.42 -6.33 2.01
N GLY A 34 -13.58 -6.85 1.66
CA GLY A 34 -14.00 -8.16 2.12
C GLY A 34 -14.31 -8.19 3.61
N TRP A 35 -14.11 -9.37 4.21
CA TRP A 35 -14.49 -9.62 5.59
C TRP A 35 -13.53 -9.06 6.62
N SER A 36 -12.27 -8.90 6.27
CA SER A 36 -11.26 -8.46 7.22
C SER A 36 -10.46 -7.31 6.62
N PRO A 37 -10.79 -6.05 6.98
CA PRO A 37 -10.03 -4.90 6.49
C PRO A 37 -8.54 -4.99 6.83
N LYS A 38 -8.22 -5.54 8.00
CA LYS A 38 -6.82 -5.66 8.41
C LYS A 38 -6.05 -6.61 7.50
N LYS A 39 -6.63 -7.76 7.19
CA LYS A 39 -5.98 -8.73 6.29
C LYS A 39 -5.89 -8.17 4.88
N THR A 40 -6.92 -7.48 4.43
CA THR A 40 -6.95 -6.88 3.10
C THR A 40 -5.89 -5.80 2.98
N SER A 41 -5.71 -4.97 4.02
CA SER A 41 -4.66 -3.96 4.02
C SER A 41 -3.28 -4.58 3.94
N LEU A 42 -3.04 -5.67 4.68
CA LEU A 42 -1.79 -6.40 4.61
C LEU A 42 -1.56 -6.98 3.23
N GLN A 43 -2.59 -7.56 2.63
CA GLN A 43 -2.51 -8.12 1.30
C GLN A 43 -2.18 -7.02 0.27
N ALA A 44 -2.83 -5.86 0.39
CA ALA A 44 -2.56 -4.74 -0.49
C ALA A 44 -1.11 -4.29 -0.37
N TYR A 45 -0.61 -4.22 0.85
CA TYR A 45 0.78 -3.86 1.11
C TYR A 45 1.74 -4.85 0.44
N GLU A 46 1.49 -6.15 0.62
CA GLU A 46 2.34 -7.18 0.04
C GLU A 46 2.33 -7.13 -1.49
N MET A 47 1.16 -6.96 -2.08
CA MET A 47 1.05 -6.87 -3.53
C MET A 47 1.75 -5.62 -4.06
N LEU A 48 1.61 -4.52 -3.34
CA LEU A 48 2.17 -3.23 -3.76
C LEU A 48 3.70 -3.24 -3.69
N THR A 49 4.26 -3.91 -2.71
CA THR A 49 5.70 -3.92 -2.47
C THR A 49 6.40 -5.15 -3.02
N ASP A 50 5.69 -5.95 -3.81
CA ASP A 50 6.27 -7.14 -4.42
C ASP A 50 7.44 -6.74 -5.31
N GLY A 51 8.59 -7.38 -5.09
CA GLY A 51 9.80 -7.08 -5.82
C GLY A 51 10.59 -5.89 -5.29
N ILE A 52 10.12 -5.26 -4.22
CA ILE A 52 10.79 -4.11 -3.62
C ILE A 52 11.40 -4.53 -2.29
N ASP A 53 12.65 -4.11 -2.08
CA ASP A 53 13.34 -4.32 -0.82
C ASP A 53 12.63 -3.51 0.27
N LYS A 54 12.14 -4.20 1.29
CA LYS A 54 11.36 -3.56 2.35
C LYS A 54 12.18 -2.58 3.18
N ASP A 55 13.49 -2.73 3.18
CA ASP A 55 14.38 -1.78 3.85
C ASP A 55 14.33 -0.41 3.19
N LYS A 56 13.89 -0.34 1.94
CA LYS A 56 13.77 0.92 1.22
C LYS A 56 12.43 1.59 1.42
N ILE A 57 11.51 0.93 2.09
CA ILE A 57 10.21 1.52 2.42
C ILE A 57 10.36 2.25 3.73
N LYS A 58 10.34 3.58 3.67
CA LYS A 58 10.64 4.42 4.83
C LYS A 58 9.40 4.87 5.58
N LYS A 59 8.23 4.79 4.96
CA LYS A 59 7.02 5.29 5.57
C LYS A 59 5.82 4.48 5.08
N VAL A 60 4.96 4.11 6.00
CA VAL A 60 3.69 3.46 5.67
C VAL A 60 2.60 4.23 6.40
N ILE A 61 1.66 4.76 5.64
CA ILE A 61 0.53 5.52 6.19
C ILE A 61 -0.74 4.74 5.92
N GLY A 62 -1.49 4.46 6.96
CA GLY A 62 -2.78 3.79 6.83
C GLY A 62 -3.90 4.67 7.33
N THR A 63 -5.02 4.68 6.61
CA THR A 63 -6.24 5.37 7.00
C THR A 63 -7.44 4.45 6.78
N GLY A 64 -8.51 4.72 7.51
CA GLY A 64 -9.73 3.93 7.29
C GLY A 64 -10.49 3.55 8.51
#